data_f8ae7a4e0984ea4e401722f7de29c659
#
_entry.id   f8ae7a4e0984ea4e401722f7de29c659
#
_cell.length_a   1.000
_cell.length_b   1.000
_cell.length_c   1.000
_cell.angle_alpha   90.00
_cell.angle_beta   90.00
_cell.angle_gamma   90.00
#
_symmetry.space_group_name_H-M   'P 1'
#
loop_
_entity.id
_entity.type
_entity.pdbx_description
1 polymer ?
#
loop_
_entity_poly.entity_id
_entity_poly.type
_entity_poly.pdbx_seq_one_letter_code
_entity_poly.pdbx_strand_id
1 'polypeptide(L)'
;MKFSFSINLLSVLILAACAQQPVQKPQVALPAVSVDNHAPEQGTGLTEQKLIRAKHYVAASANPLATEAGYEILKQGGSAIDAMIAMQTTLGLTEPQSSGLGGGAFLVYWDNKAKKL
;
A
#
# COMPACT_ATOMS: atom_id res chain seq x y z
N MET A 1 -11.42 32.23 -64.24
CA MET A 1 -12.17 31.69 -63.07
C MET A 1 -11.88 30.16 -62.94
N LYS A 2 -10.61 29.73 -62.68
CA LYS A 2 -10.20 28.32 -62.55
C LYS A 2 -9.15 28.05 -61.43
N PHE A 3 -8.91 29.03 -60.54
CA PHE A 3 -7.85 28.87 -59.51
C PHE A 3 -8.37 28.57 -58.10
N SER A 4 -9.70 28.56 -57.89
CA SER A 4 -10.26 28.38 -56.53
C SER A 4 -10.46 26.93 -56.11
N PHE A 5 -10.43 25.95 -57.05
CA PHE A 5 -10.76 24.57 -56.75
C PHE A 5 -9.56 23.75 -56.22
N SER A 6 -8.34 24.11 -56.60
CA SER A 6 -7.13 23.38 -56.21
C SER A 6 -6.71 23.59 -54.77
N ILE A 7 -7.00 24.80 -54.19
CA ILE A 7 -6.60 25.11 -52.83
C ILE A 7 -7.47 24.35 -51.81
N ASN A 8 -8.75 24.15 -52.10
CA ASN A 8 -9.65 23.43 -51.21
C ASN A 8 -9.35 21.92 -51.15
N LEU A 9 -8.87 21.33 -52.25
CA LEU A 9 -8.52 19.90 -52.31
C LEU A 9 -7.25 19.63 -51.48
N LEU A 10 -6.28 20.53 -51.52
CA LEU A 10 -5.04 20.39 -50.75
C LEU A 10 -5.28 20.57 -49.26
N SER A 11 -6.20 21.45 -48.81
CA SER A 11 -6.57 21.69 -47.42
C SER A 11 -7.27 20.46 -46.83
N VAL A 12 -8.12 19.79 -47.57
CA VAL A 12 -8.82 18.59 -47.12
C VAL A 12 -7.86 17.39 -46.93
N LEU A 13 -6.85 17.28 -47.80
CA LEU A 13 -5.83 16.23 -47.67
C LEU A 13 -4.93 16.40 -46.40
N ILE A 14 -4.64 17.64 -46.00
CA ILE A 14 -3.81 17.93 -44.86
C ILE A 14 -4.58 17.63 -43.54
N LEU A 15 -5.88 17.88 -43.50
CA LEU A 15 -6.72 17.59 -42.33
C LEU A 15 -6.93 16.07 -42.11
N ALA A 16 -6.95 15.27 -43.18
CA ALA A 16 -7.07 13.82 -43.09
C ALA A 16 -5.81 13.13 -42.56
N ALA A 17 -4.63 13.73 -42.75
CA ALA A 17 -3.36 13.16 -42.27
C ALA A 17 -3.18 13.27 -40.71
N CYS A 18 -3.85 14.21 -40.05
CA CYS A 18 -3.75 14.35 -38.60
C CYS A 18 -4.63 13.37 -37.81
N ALA A 19 -5.57 12.68 -38.46
CA ALA A 19 -6.53 11.80 -37.80
C ALA A 19 -6.03 10.34 -37.62
N GLN A 20 -4.83 10.00 -38.13
CA GLN A 20 -4.34 8.62 -38.16
C GLN A 20 -3.05 8.38 -37.39
N GLN A 21 -2.68 9.25 -36.45
CA GLN A 21 -1.61 8.90 -35.55
C GLN A 21 -2.15 7.96 -34.45
N PRO A 22 -1.73 6.70 -34.40
CA PRO A 22 -2.07 5.86 -33.27
C PRO A 22 -1.48 6.49 -32.00
N VAL A 23 -2.33 6.79 -31.03
CA VAL A 23 -1.89 7.22 -29.70
C VAL A 23 -1.06 6.08 -29.12
N GLN A 24 0.25 6.14 -29.29
CA GLN A 24 1.17 5.26 -28.56
C GLN A 24 1.06 5.66 -27.09
N LYS A 25 0.33 4.85 -26.32
CA LYS A 25 0.43 4.91 -24.86
C LYS A 25 1.91 4.69 -24.51
N PRO A 26 2.51 5.54 -23.68
CA PRO A 26 3.86 5.29 -23.21
C PRO A 26 3.88 3.94 -22.51
N GLN A 27 4.45 2.96 -23.16
CA GLN A 27 4.67 1.64 -22.58
C GLN A 27 5.90 1.80 -21.68
N VAL A 28 5.65 2.14 -20.41
CA VAL A 28 6.67 2.06 -19.38
C VAL A 28 6.99 0.57 -19.25
N ALA A 29 8.09 0.15 -19.85
CA ALA A 29 8.63 -1.17 -19.61
C ALA A 29 9.06 -1.21 -18.14
N LEU A 30 8.21 -1.78 -17.29
CA LEU A 30 8.61 -2.11 -15.94
C LEU A 30 9.75 -3.13 -16.04
N PRO A 31 10.86 -2.94 -15.30
CA PRO A 31 11.91 -3.95 -15.25
C PRO A 31 11.26 -5.27 -14.83
N ALA A 32 11.64 -6.36 -15.52
CA ALA A 32 11.19 -7.69 -15.17
C ALA A 32 11.63 -7.97 -13.72
N VAL A 33 10.69 -7.90 -12.79
CA VAL A 33 10.91 -8.33 -11.41
C VAL A 33 11.03 -9.84 -11.46
N SER A 34 12.24 -10.37 -11.25
CA SER A 34 12.42 -11.79 -11.01
C SER A 34 11.73 -12.11 -9.69
N VAL A 35 10.55 -12.71 -9.75
CA VAL A 35 9.89 -13.24 -8.56
C VAL A 35 10.66 -14.49 -8.15
N ASP A 36 11.45 -14.37 -7.08
CA ASP A 36 12.01 -15.53 -6.42
C ASP A 36 10.88 -16.26 -5.69
N ASN A 37 10.42 -17.36 -6.28
CA ASN A 37 9.33 -18.17 -5.73
C ASN A 37 9.72 -18.97 -4.47
N HIS A 38 10.96 -18.83 -3.97
CA HIS A 38 11.45 -19.65 -2.85
C HIS A 38 11.23 -19.00 -1.48
N ALA A 39 11.08 -17.69 -1.41
CA ALA A 39 10.72 -16.97 -0.18
C ALA A 39 10.10 -15.63 -0.53
N PRO A 40 8.76 -15.52 -0.60
CA PRO A 40 8.10 -14.24 -0.90
C PRO A 40 8.35 -13.16 0.16
N GLU A 41 8.80 -13.54 1.34
CA GLU A 41 9.09 -12.61 2.43
C GLU A 41 10.39 -13.02 3.14
N GLN A 42 11.38 -12.13 3.10
CA GLN A 42 12.51 -12.27 4.01
C GLN A 42 12.02 -11.98 5.43
N GLY A 43 12.12 -12.98 6.31
CA GLY A 43 11.80 -12.79 7.71
C GLY A 43 12.63 -11.64 8.30
N THR A 44 11.98 -10.56 8.73
CA THR A 44 12.63 -9.44 9.41
C THR A 44 12.99 -9.75 10.86
N GLY A 45 12.65 -10.96 11.34
CA GLY A 45 12.81 -11.41 12.72
C GLY A 45 14.17 -11.99 13.11
N LEU A 46 15.20 -11.86 12.28
CA LEU A 46 16.53 -12.42 12.56
C LEU A 46 17.42 -11.52 13.44
N THR A 47 16.92 -10.40 13.90
CA THR A 47 17.62 -9.55 14.87
C THR A 47 17.48 -10.10 16.29
N GLU A 48 18.55 -10.02 17.08
CA GLU A 48 18.52 -10.43 18.48
C GLU A 48 17.39 -9.70 19.23
N GLN A 49 16.44 -10.46 19.73
CA GLN A 49 15.29 -9.94 20.45
C GLN A 49 15.59 -9.93 21.96
N LYS A 50 15.42 -8.76 22.60
CA LYS A 50 15.57 -8.62 24.05
C LYS A 50 14.23 -8.91 24.73
N LEU A 51 14.26 -9.66 25.82
CA LEU A 51 13.08 -9.83 26.66
C LEU A 51 12.66 -8.51 27.28
N ILE A 52 11.46 -8.04 26.92
CA ILE A 52 10.85 -6.83 27.50
C ILE A 52 9.76 -7.27 28.49
N ARG A 53 9.79 -6.69 29.68
CA ARG A 53 8.76 -6.88 30.72
C ARG A 53 7.99 -5.59 30.93
N ALA A 54 6.68 -5.65 30.71
CA ALA A 54 5.77 -4.51 30.92
C ALA A 54 4.87 -4.72 32.12
N LYS A 55 4.51 -3.65 32.83
CA LYS A 55 3.62 -3.69 34.01
C LYS A 55 2.16 -3.41 33.65
N HIS A 56 1.91 -2.64 32.62
CA HIS A 56 0.56 -2.11 32.33
C HIS A 56 0.03 -2.56 30.97
N TYR A 57 0.82 -2.41 29.91
CA TYR A 57 0.44 -2.77 28.55
C TYR A 57 1.67 -3.10 27.71
N VAL A 58 1.45 -3.80 26.63
CA VAL A 58 2.47 -4.14 25.63
C VAL A 58 1.86 -4.03 24.24
N ALA A 59 2.65 -3.57 23.29
CA ALA A 59 2.36 -3.63 21.87
C ALA A 59 3.50 -4.39 21.18
N ALA A 60 3.16 -5.20 20.20
CA ALA A 60 4.13 -5.92 19.36
C ALA A 60 3.58 -6.10 17.96
N SER A 61 4.43 -5.91 16.97
CA SER A 61 4.12 -6.14 15.56
C SER A 61 5.38 -6.52 14.80
N ALA A 62 5.26 -6.88 13.53
CA ALA A 62 6.39 -7.23 12.68
C ALA A 62 7.32 -6.02 12.41
N ASN A 63 6.77 -4.81 12.45
CA ASN A 63 7.53 -3.58 12.14
C ASN A 63 7.64 -2.67 13.38
N PRO A 64 8.86 -2.18 13.73
CA PRO A 64 9.05 -1.32 14.90
C PRO A 64 8.25 -0.01 14.85
N LEU A 65 8.08 0.60 13.68
CA LEU A 65 7.28 1.82 13.53
C LEU A 65 5.80 1.57 13.85
N ALA A 66 5.26 0.43 13.46
CA ALA A 66 3.90 0.05 13.80
C ALA A 66 3.77 -0.25 15.30
N THR A 67 4.76 -0.91 15.91
CA THR A 67 4.79 -1.15 17.35
C THR A 67 4.79 0.17 18.11
N GLU A 68 5.60 1.14 17.70
CA GLU A 68 5.67 2.46 18.32
C GLU A 68 4.34 3.21 18.20
N ALA A 69 3.70 3.18 17.02
CA ALA A 69 2.39 3.80 16.81
C ALA A 69 1.35 3.24 17.80
N GLY A 70 1.27 1.93 17.96
CA GLY A 70 0.36 1.30 18.94
C GLY A 70 0.72 1.62 20.39
N TYR A 71 2.01 1.65 20.71
CA TYR A 71 2.49 1.99 22.06
C TYR A 71 2.12 3.42 22.45
N GLU A 72 2.29 4.40 21.57
CA GLU A 72 1.93 5.79 21.84
C GLU A 72 0.42 5.97 22.07
N ILE A 73 -0.42 5.22 21.36
CA ILE A 73 -1.87 5.20 21.63
C ILE A 73 -2.17 4.69 23.05
N LEU A 74 -1.55 3.57 23.45
CA LEU A 74 -1.74 3.01 24.79
C LEU A 74 -1.22 3.96 25.89
N LYS A 75 -0.11 4.62 25.67
CA LYS A 75 0.48 5.60 26.57
C LYS A 75 -0.43 6.82 26.78
N GLN A 76 -1.15 7.23 25.77
CA GLN A 76 -2.15 8.31 25.83
C GLN A 76 -3.48 7.88 26.48
N GLY A 77 -3.60 6.61 26.90
CA GLY A 77 -4.81 6.06 27.52
C GLY A 77 -5.83 5.50 26.53
N GLY A 78 -5.45 5.31 25.27
CA GLY A 78 -6.26 4.63 24.27
C GLY A 78 -6.46 3.14 24.61
N SER A 79 -7.49 2.54 24.03
CA SER A 79 -7.79 1.11 24.20
C SER A 79 -6.87 0.23 23.35
N ALA A 80 -6.89 -1.08 23.63
CA ALA A 80 -6.18 -2.06 22.80
C ALA A 80 -6.67 -2.04 21.33
N ILE A 81 -7.94 -1.75 21.11
CA ILE A 81 -8.52 -1.62 19.77
C ILE A 81 -7.97 -0.40 19.04
N ASP A 82 -7.88 0.75 19.72
CA ASP A 82 -7.29 1.96 19.13
C ASP A 82 -5.82 1.75 18.76
N ALA A 83 -5.07 1.08 19.62
CA ALA A 83 -3.68 0.71 19.36
C ALA A 83 -3.57 -0.25 18.16
N MET A 84 -4.43 -1.25 18.07
CA MET A 84 -4.48 -2.18 16.94
C MET A 84 -4.74 -1.44 15.62
N ILE A 85 -5.67 -0.49 15.60
CA ILE A 85 -5.97 0.31 14.40
C ILE A 85 -4.74 1.12 13.98
N ALA A 86 -4.07 1.79 14.91
CA ALA A 86 -2.85 2.54 14.63
C ALA A 86 -1.73 1.65 14.08
N MET A 87 -1.54 0.46 14.67
CA MET A 87 -0.56 -0.51 14.21
C MET A 87 -0.89 -1.03 12.80
N GLN A 88 -2.15 -1.41 12.55
CA GLN A 88 -2.59 -1.96 11.27
C GLN A 88 -2.46 -0.94 10.13
N THR A 89 -2.81 0.32 10.37
CA THR A 89 -2.66 1.37 9.37
C THR A 89 -1.19 1.65 9.06
N THR A 90 -0.31 1.63 10.07
CA THR A 90 1.13 1.80 9.88
C THR A 90 1.74 0.60 9.14
N LEU A 91 1.33 -0.63 9.45
CA LEU A 91 1.77 -1.83 8.72
C LEU A 91 1.37 -1.79 7.25
N GLY A 92 0.19 -1.26 6.92
CA GLY A 92 -0.23 -1.09 5.53
C GLY A 92 0.68 -0.17 4.71
N LEU A 93 1.44 0.72 5.36
CA LEU A 93 2.45 1.59 4.73
C LEU A 93 3.85 0.97 4.75
N THR A 94 4.22 0.31 5.84
CA THR A 94 5.59 -0.19 6.06
C THR A 94 5.79 -1.61 5.54
N GLU A 95 4.72 -2.40 5.45
CA GLU A 95 4.72 -3.79 4.97
C GLU A 95 3.52 -4.05 4.05
N PRO A 96 3.40 -3.33 2.92
CA PRO A 96 2.24 -3.44 2.04
C PRO A 96 2.09 -4.81 1.38
N GLN A 97 3.15 -5.62 1.35
CA GLN A 97 3.14 -6.98 0.81
C GLN A 97 2.36 -7.96 1.70
N SER A 98 2.28 -7.70 3.02
CA SER A 98 1.67 -8.59 4.00
C SER A 98 0.52 -7.96 4.79
N SER A 99 0.34 -6.65 4.70
CA SER A 99 -0.65 -5.90 5.46
C SER A 99 -1.39 -4.90 4.60
N GLY A 100 -2.70 -4.74 4.82
CA GLY A 100 -3.52 -3.77 4.09
C GLY A 100 -4.93 -3.66 4.64
N LEU A 101 -5.60 -2.55 4.33
CA LEU A 101 -6.98 -2.27 4.78
C LEU A 101 -8.04 -3.05 3.98
N GLY A 102 -7.69 -3.58 2.81
CA GLY A 102 -8.58 -4.35 1.94
C GLY A 102 -8.49 -5.87 2.16
N GLY A 103 -7.65 -6.33 3.07
CA GLY A 103 -7.47 -7.74 3.38
C GLY A 103 -8.45 -8.27 4.43
N GLY A 104 -8.22 -9.52 4.83
CA GLY A 104 -8.90 -10.17 5.96
C GLY A 104 -7.95 -10.33 7.14
N ALA A 105 -8.53 -10.46 8.33
CA ALA A 105 -7.79 -10.70 9.57
C ALA A 105 -8.64 -11.51 10.55
N PHE A 106 -7.96 -12.11 11.52
CA PHE A 106 -8.60 -12.72 12.69
C PHE A 106 -8.31 -11.86 13.90
N LEU A 107 -9.32 -11.64 14.74
CA LEU A 107 -9.21 -10.89 15.97
C LEU A 107 -9.66 -11.74 17.14
N VAL A 108 -8.83 -11.80 18.19
CA VAL A 108 -9.22 -12.32 19.51
C VAL A 108 -9.14 -11.16 20.48
N TYR A 109 -10.26 -10.79 21.05
CA TYR A 109 -10.37 -9.67 21.98
C TYR A 109 -11.00 -10.10 23.30
N TRP A 110 -10.33 -9.80 24.41
CA TRP A 110 -10.84 -10.01 25.76
C TRP A 110 -11.29 -8.70 26.37
N ASP A 111 -12.60 -8.58 26.61
CA ASP A 111 -13.14 -7.45 27.37
C ASP A 111 -13.07 -7.77 28.87
N ASN A 112 -12.15 -7.12 29.55
CA ASN A 112 -11.94 -7.36 30.97
C ASN A 112 -13.07 -6.80 31.87
N LYS A 113 -13.86 -5.83 31.40
CA LYS A 113 -15.03 -5.31 32.13
C LYS A 113 -16.21 -6.28 32.01
N ALA A 114 -16.49 -6.74 30.80
CA ALA A 114 -17.56 -7.70 30.54
C ALA A 114 -17.18 -9.16 30.87
N LYS A 115 -15.88 -9.46 31.10
CA LYS A 115 -15.34 -10.82 31.30
C LYS A 115 -15.71 -11.78 30.16
N LYS A 116 -15.59 -11.30 28.92
CA LYS A 116 -15.96 -12.02 27.70
C LYS A 116 -14.89 -11.90 26.62
N LEU A 117 -14.79 -12.93 25.78
CA LEU A 117 -14.14 -12.91 24.47
C LEU A 117 -15.09 -12.32 23.45
#